data_0a7d6d206756422b08b1e1205c4e4788
#
_entry.id   0a7d6d206756422b08b1e1205c4e4788
#
_cell.length_a   1.000
_cell.length_b   1.000
_cell.length_c   1.000
_cell.angle_alpha   90.00
_cell.angle_beta   90.00
_cell.angle_gamma   90.00
#
_symmetry.space_group_name_H-M   'P 1'
#
loop_
_entity.id
_entity.type
_entity.pdbx_description
1 polymer ?
#
loop_
_entity_poly.entity_id
_entity_poly.type
_entity_poly.pdbx_seq_one_letter_code
_entity_poly.pdbx_strand_id
1 'polypeptide(L)'
;MKITKLGHCCLLIETKGKRVLTDPGSYTVESHSKLEDIDYILFTHEHQDHYHLESLKVILEKNPQAIIYTNNSVSELLTKEGIKHTQVNHGDKVMLGEISVDGIGEKHAQMHSTIPLSSNLGFFIENKLWYPGDAFTNPERSVEVLALPVSGPWMKLSEAIDYALLLKPKKAFPVHDGTRFGSAHVLPAKVLEPQGIEFVVMIEGDSREF
;
A
#
# COMPACT_ATOMS: atom_id res chain seq x y z
N MET A 1 -4.37 -9.37 12.60
CA MET A 1 -4.50 -8.65 11.31
C MET A 1 -4.27 -9.65 10.21
N LYS A 2 -5.29 -9.93 9.43
CA LYS A 2 -5.18 -10.79 8.25
C LYS A 2 -5.00 -9.90 7.01
N ILE A 3 -4.05 -10.22 6.16
CA ILE A 3 -3.77 -9.52 4.92
C ILE A 3 -3.92 -10.49 3.75
N THR A 4 -4.76 -10.13 2.80
CA THR A 4 -4.89 -10.82 1.51
C THR A 4 -4.30 -9.94 0.42
N LYS A 5 -3.35 -10.46 -0.33
CA LYS A 5 -2.77 -9.78 -1.48
C LYS A 5 -3.64 -10.00 -2.71
N LEU A 6 -4.28 -8.94 -3.20
CA LEU A 6 -5.12 -8.99 -4.40
C LEU A 6 -4.32 -8.81 -5.69
N GLY A 7 -3.03 -8.54 -5.53
CA GLY A 7 -2.05 -8.31 -6.59
C GLY A 7 -1.41 -6.93 -6.47
N HIS A 8 -0.24 -6.77 -7.04
CA HIS A 8 0.53 -5.52 -7.06
C HIS A 8 0.58 -4.81 -5.70
N CYS A 9 -0.08 -3.67 -5.55
CA CYS A 9 -0.18 -2.89 -4.31
C CYS A 9 -1.56 -2.98 -3.65
N CYS A 10 -2.51 -3.71 -4.27
CA CYS A 10 -3.84 -3.85 -3.73
C CYS A 10 -3.88 -4.93 -2.65
N LEU A 11 -4.13 -4.52 -1.41
CA LEU A 11 -4.26 -5.41 -0.26
C LEU A 11 -5.65 -5.28 0.34
N LEU A 12 -6.23 -6.40 0.74
CA LEU A 12 -7.38 -6.43 1.64
C LEU A 12 -6.88 -6.76 3.05
N ILE A 13 -7.05 -5.80 3.95
CA ILE A 13 -6.63 -5.90 5.36
C ILE A 13 -7.86 -6.07 6.23
N GLU A 14 -7.95 -7.20 6.92
CA GLU A 14 -9.02 -7.52 7.85
C GLU A 14 -8.49 -7.41 9.29
N THR A 15 -9.01 -6.45 10.04
CA THR A 15 -8.63 -6.22 11.44
C THR A 15 -9.76 -5.56 12.22
N LYS A 16 -9.92 -5.88 13.49
CA LYS A 16 -10.97 -5.33 14.37
C LYS A 16 -12.39 -5.40 13.77
N GLY A 17 -12.68 -6.48 13.04
CA GLY A 17 -13.98 -6.68 12.39
C GLY A 17 -14.26 -5.73 11.21
N LYS A 18 -13.23 -5.05 10.69
CA LYS A 18 -13.30 -4.12 9.56
C LYS A 18 -12.44 -4.58 8.40
N ARG A 19 -12.84 -4.16 7.19
CA ARG A 19 -12.17 -4.48 5.92
C ARG A 19 -11.65 -3.19 5.28
N VAL A 20 -10.33 -3.09 5.19
CA VAL A 20 -9.60 -1.95 4.61
C VAL A 20 -8.96 -2.40 3.30
N LEU A 21 -9.25 -1.69 2.22
CA LEU A 21 -8.67 -1.93 0.89
C LEU A 21 -7.60 -0.87 0.61
N THR A 22 -6.40 -1.28 0.17
CA THR A 22 -5.35 -0.34 -0.26
C THR A 22 -5.21 -0.33 -1.76
N ASP A 23 -4.99 0.83 -2.34
CA ASP A 23 -4.57 1.07 -3.73
C ASP A 23 -5.23 0.13 -4.78
N PRO A 24 -6.58 0.14 -4.95
CA PRO A 24 -7.26 -0.63 -5.97
C PRO A 24 -7.03 -0.05 -7.38
N GLY A 25 -5.82 -0.23 -7.89
CA GLY A 25 -5.36 0.28 -9.17
C GLY A 25 -5.71 -0.61 -10.37
N SER A 26 -5.28 -0.18 -11.55
CA SER A 26 -5.61 -0.82 -12.84
C SER A 26 -5.05 -2.24 -13.00
N TYR A 27 -4.03 -2.63 -12.25
CA TYR A 27 -3.42 -3.97 -12.36
C TYR A 27 -4.22 -5.07 -11.65
N THR A 28 -5.22 -4.70 -10.84
CA THR A 28 -5.95 -5.64 -9.97
C THR A 28 -7.48 -5.57 -10.14
N VAL A 29 -7.95 -5.05 -11.29
CA VAL A 29 -9.38 -4.83 -11.57
C VAL A 29 -10.22 -6.09 -11.35
N GLU A 30 -9.76 -7.25 -11.84
CA GLU A 30 -10.50 -8.51 -11.72
C GLU A 30 -10.63 -8.99 -10.27
N SER A 31 -9.63 -8.71 -9.45
CA SER A 31 -9.58 -9.16 -8.05
C SER A 31 -10.40 -8.26 -7.14
N HIS A 32 -10.22 -6.93 -7.22
CA HIS A 32 -10.89 -6.00 -6.30
C HIS A 32 -12.33 -5.62 -6.70
N SER A 33 -12.70 -5.69 -7.99
CA SER A 33 -14.05 -5.31 -8.44
C SER A 33 -15.17 -6.26 -7.96
N LYS A 34 -14.79 -7.42 -7.43
CA LYS A 34 -15.73 -8.42 -6.88
C LYS A 34 -15.96 -8.27 -5.38
N LEU A 35 -15.20 -7.39 -4.72
CA LEU A 35 -15.24 -7.26 -3.26
C LEU A 35 -16.52 -6.59 -2.79
N GLU A 36 -17.06 -7.13 -1.72
CA GLU A 36 -18.19 -6.60 -0.95
C GLU A 36 -17.76 -6.39 0.50
N ASP A 37 -18.56 -5.67 1.27
CA ASP A 37 -18.32 -5.38 2.70
C ASP A 37 -16.99 -4.65 2.97
N ILE A 38 -16.55 -3.79 2.06
CA ILE A 38 -15.42 -2.89 2.27
C ILE A 38 -15.87 -1.72 3.15
N ASP A 39 -15.21 -1.53 4.29
CA ASP A 39 -15.48 -0.41 5.19
C ASP A 39 -14.65 0.84 4.82
N TYR A 40 -13.38 0.64 4.44
CA TYR A 40 -12.44 1.74 4.19
C TYR A 40 -11.57 1.47 2.96
N ILE A 41 -11.22 2.55 2.25
CA ILE A 41 -10.28 2.50 1.12
C ILE A 41 -9.17 3.53 1.38
N LEU A 42 -7.93 3.11 1.24
CA LEU A 42 -6.74 3.95 1.37
C LEU A 42 -6.05 4.08 0.01
N PHE A 43 -5.74 5.31 -0.40
CA PHE A 43 -4.92 5.57 -1.59
C PHE A 43 -3.63 6.30 -1.20
N THR A 44 -2.49 5.75 -1.62
CA THR A 44 -1.19 6.36 -1.38
C THR A 44 -0.89 7.49 -2.35
N HIS A 45 -1.25 7.35 -3.62
CA HIS A 45 -1.01 8.34 -4.67
C HIS A 45 -1.84 8.09 -5.95
N GLU A 46 -1.69 8.98 -6.93
CA GLU A 46 -2.55 9.08 -8.11
C GLU A 46 -2.16 8.21 -9.32
N HIS A 47 -1.05 7.46 -9.29
CA HIS A 47 -0.66 6.62 -10.42
C HIS A 47 -1.71 5.52 -10.68
N GLN A 48 -1.92 5.18 -11.95
CA GLN A 48 -3.02 4.30 -12.36
C GLN A 48 -2.96 2.89 -11.77
N ASP A 49 -1.78 2.39 -11.47
CA ASP A 49 -1.57 1.10 -10.82
C ASP A 49 -1.91 1.11 -9.31
N HIS A 50 -2.15 2.29 -8.72
CA HIS A 50 -2.62 2.50 -7.36
C HIS A 50 -4.03 3.09 -7.31
N TYR A 51 -4.35 4.05 -8.19
CA TYR A 51 -5.66 4.70 -8.28
C TYR A 51 -6.23 4.52 -9.68
N HIS A 52 -7.37 3.84 -9.80
CA HIS A 52 -8.10 3.65 -11.05
C HIS A 52 -9.57 4.01 -10.87
N LEU A 53 -9.98 5.15 -11.43
CA LEU A 53 -11.29 5.76 -11.20
C LEU A 53 -12.45 4.81 -11.56
N GLU A 54 -12.37 4.14 -12.72
CA GLU A 54 -13.45 3.26 -13.16
C GLU A 54 -13.63 2.06 -12.22
N SER A 55 -12.53 1.50 -11.72
CA SER A 55 -12.59 0.46 -10.72
C SER A 55 -13.16 0.96 -9.39
N LEU A 56 -12.76 2.15 -8.97
CA LEU A 56 -13.28 2.76 -7.75
C LEU A 56 -14.80 2.94 -7.81
N LYS A 57 -15.33 3.41 -8.95
CA LYS A 57 -16.79 3.54 -9.15
C LYS A 57 -17.49 2.19 -8.97
N VAL A 58 -16.96 1.11 -9.57
CA VAL A 58 -17.53 -0.25 -9.41
C VAL A 58 -17.45 -0.73 -7.95
N ILE A 59 -16.33 -0.45 -7.26
CA ILE A 59 -16.19 -0.80 -5.84
C ILE A 59 -17.22 -0.05 -4.99
N LEU A 60 -17.43 1.25 -5.22
CA LEU A 60 -18.36 2.08 -4.47
C LEU A 60 -19.83 1.72 -4.74
N GLU A 61 -20.17 1.28 -5.95
CA GLU A 61 -21.53 0.75 -6.25
C GLU A 61 -21.86 -0.47 -5.38
N LYS A 62 -20.88 -1.35 -5.13
CA LYS A 62 -21.06 -2.53 -4.29
C LYS A 62 -20.89 -2.24 -2.79
N ASN A 63 -20.15 -1.20 -2.47
CA ASN A 63 -19.76 -0.82 -1.11
C ASN A 63 -20.10 0.66 -0.86
N PRO A 64 -21.37 1.07 -0.92
CA PRO A 64 -21.76 2.48 -0.81
C PRO A 64 -21.46 3.09 0.57
N GLN A 65 -21.19 2.25 1.57
CA GLN A 65 -20.78 2.66 2.92
C GLN A 65 -19.28 2.91 3.06
N ALA A 66 -18.46 2.52 2.06
CA ALA A 66 -17.01 2.64 2.15
C ALA A 66 -16.55 4.09 2.26
N ILE A 67 -15.66 4.35 3.20
CA ILE A 67 -15.08 5.67 3.43
C ILE A 67 -13.65 5.69 2.87
N ILE A 68 -13.35 6.70 2.06
CA ILE A 68 -12.05 6.85 1.41
C ILE A 68 -11.16 7.80 2.22
N TYR A 69 -9.91 7.40 2.44
CA TYR A 69 -8.84 8.22 2.97
C TYR A 69 -7.68 8.26 1.98
N THR A 70 -7.14 9.44 1.71
CA THR A 70 -6.15 9.59 0.65
C THR A 70 -5.28 10.84 0.83
N ASN A 71 -4.20 10.92 0.07
CA ASN A 71 -3.34 12.10 -0.01
C ASN A 71 -3.99 13.25 -0.80
N ASN A 72 -3.28 14.38 -0.90
CA ASN A 72 -3.78 15.57 -1.58
C ASN A 72 -4.07 15.34 -3.07
N SER A 73 -3.18 14.66 -3.81
CA SER A 73 -3.32 14.53 -5.27
C SER A 73 -4.54 13.68 -5.66
N VAL A 74 -4.78 12.55 -4.98
CA VAL A 74 -5.99 11.76 -5.20
C VAL A 74 -7.23 12.49 -4.67
N SER A 75 -7.11 13.25 -3.57
CA SER A 75 -8.21 14.10 -3.05
C SER A 75 -8.70 15.10 -4.10
N GLU A 76 -7.80 15.75 -4.84
CA GLU A 76 -8.17 16.66 -5.93
C GLU A 76 -8.93 15.94 -7.06
N LEU A 77 -8.50 14.70 -7.41
CA LEU A 77 -9.19 13.89 -8.43
C LEU A 77 -10.58 13.47 -7.96
N LEU A 78 -10.71 12.98 -6.74
CA LEU A 78 -12.00 12.57 -6.17
C LEU A 78 -12.98 13.76 -6.03
N THR A 79 -12.47 14.94 -5.68
CA THR A 79 -13.28 16.17 -5.59
C THR A 79 -13.88 16.53 -6.96
N LYS A 80 -13.12 16.44 -8.05
CA LYS A 80 -13.61 16.68 -9.41
C LYS A 80 -14.72 15.73 -9.83
N GLU A 81 -14.67 14.49 -9.32
CA GLU A 81 -15.69 13.45 -9.57
C GLU A 81 -16.86 13.51 -8.58
N GLY A 82 -16.86 14.41 -7.61
CA GLY A 82 -17.89 14.52 -6.57
C GLY A 82 -17.92 13.33 -5.60
N ILE A 83 -16.83 12.55 -5.51
CA ILE A 83 -16.72 11.38 -4.65
C ILE A 83 -16.29 11.84 -3.24
N LYS A 84 -17.09 11.47 -2.23
CA LYS A 84 -16.77 11.80 -0.82
C LYS A 84 -15.51 11.07 -0.35
N HIS A 85 -14.65 11.80 0.33
CA HIS A 85 -13.39 11.27 0.86
C HIS A 85 -12.88 12.13 2.03
N THR A 86 -11.85 11.65 2.70
CA THR A 86 -11.12 12.38 3.74
C THR A 86 -9.66 12.49 3.28
N GLN A 87 -9.16 13.72 3.20
CA GLN A 87 -7.75 13.94 2.94
C GLN A 87 -6.94 13.69 4.21
N VAL A 88 -5.79 13.02 4.05
CA VAL A 88 -4.80 12.74 5.09
C VAL A 88 -3.45 13.28 4.61
N ASN A 89 -2.72 13.94 5.50
CA ASN A 89 -1.41 14.50 5.21
C ASN A 89 -0.32 13.83 6.05
N HIS A 90 0.92 14.13 5.75
CA HIS A 90 2.04 13.73 6.60
C HIS A 90 1.86 14.25 8.03
N GLY A 91 2.00 13.36 9.01
CA GLY A 91 1.84 13.66 10.43
C GLY A 91 0.41 13.53 10.96
N ASP A 92 -0.58 13.41 10.08
CA ASP A 92 -1.97 13.20 10.51
C ASP A 92 -2.16 11.79 11.09
N LYS A 93 -3.02 11.71 12.10
CA LYS A 93 -3.50 10.47 12.70
C LYS A 93 -5.00 10.39 12.56
N VAL A 94 -5.48 9.35 11.92
CA VAL A 94 -6.91 9.13 11.71
C VAL A 94 -7.36 7.80 12.31
N MET A 95 -8.63 7.73 12.65
CA MET A 95 -9.26 6.51 13.14
C MET A 95 -10.27 6.00 12.11
N LEU A 96 -10.06 4.80 11.61
CA LEU A 96 -10.99 4.06 10.75
C LEU A 96 -11.84 3.14 11.65
N GLY A 97 -12.87 3.71 12.28
CA GLY A 97 -13.53 3.07 13.42
C GLY A 97 -12.54 2.94 14.58
N GLU A 98 -12.19 1.70 14.96
CA GLU A 98 -11.20 1.43 16.01
C GLU A 98 -9.77 1.25 15.48
N ILE A 99 -9.56 1.28 14.16
CA ILE A 99 -8.26 1.07 13.52
C ILE A 99 -7.50 2.40 13.50
N SER A 100 -6.33 2.44 14.11
CA SER A 100 -5.46 3.62 14.04
C SER A 100 -4.65 3.62 12.73
N VAL A 101 -4.58 4.76 12.05
CA VAL A 101 -3.79 4.95 10.84
C VAL A 101 -3.06 6.28 10.90
N ASP A 102 -1.74 6.25 10.75
CA ASP A 102 -0.92 7.46 10.64
C ASP A 102 -0.49 7.66 9.17
N GLY A 103 -0.66 8.86 8.64
CA GLY A 103 -0.15 9.28 7.34
C GLY A 103 1.30 9.73 7.44
N ILE A 104 2.22 9.12 6.67
CA ILE A 104 3.66 9.43 6.74
C ILE A 104 4.26 9.50 5.34
N GLY A 105 4.99 10.59 5.07
CA GLY A 105 5.61 10.86 3.78
C GLY A 105 4.82 11.87 2.96
N GLU A 106 5.44 12.41 1.93
CA GLU A 106 4.85 13.45 1.08
C GLU A 106 5.16 13.23 -0.40
N LYS A 107 6.25 12.52 -0.71
CA LYS A 107 6.81 12.44 -2.05
C LYS A 107 7.01 11.00 -2.49
N HIS A 108 6.65 10.75 -3.73
CA HIS A 108 6.99 9.54 -4.46
C HIS A 108 8.51 9.47 -4.71
N ALA A 109 9.08 8.28 -4.82
CA ALA A 109 10.46 8.13 -5.24
C ALA A 109 10.66 8.63 -6.69
N GLN A 110 11.80 9.22 -6.97
CA GLN A 110 12.06 9.86 -8.28
C GLN A 110 12.22 8.80 -9.37
N MET A 111 11.34 8.81 -10.36
CA MET A 111 11.45 7.93 -11.54
C MET A 111 12.56 8.39 -12.49
N HIS A 112 12.59 9.68 -12.81
CA HIS A 112 13.60 10.30 -13.67
C HIS A 112 13.67 11.81 -13.40
N SER A 113 14.84 12.42 -13.52
CA SER A 113 15.07 13.85 -13.21
C SER A 113 14.23 14.83 -14.04
N THR A 114 13.73 14.40 -15.21
CA THR A 114 12.88 15.22 -16.08
C THR A 114 11.37 15.05 -15.80
N ILE A 115 10.99 14.11 -14.94
CA ILE A 115 9.60 13.86 -14.55
C ILE A 115 9.32 14.59 -13.25
N PRO A 116 8.26 15.44 -13.19
CA PRO A 116 7.85 16.06 -11.94
C PRO A 116 7.62 15.02 -10.85
N LEU A 117 7.99 15.36 -9.63
CA LEU A 117 7.83 14.48 -8.49
C LEU A 117 6.36 14.43 -8.08
N SER A 118 5.75 13.25 -8.14
CA SER A 118 4.39 13.01 -7.63
C SER A 118 4.38 13.02 -6.10
N SER A 119 3.20 13.25 -5.51
CA SER A 119 3.02 13.04 -4.08
C SER A 119 2.86 11.56 -3.77
N ASN A 120 3.20 11.16 -2.54
CA ASN A 120 2.97 9.82 -2.01
C ASN A 120 2.81 9.88 -0.50
N LEU A 121 1.78 9.23 0.02
CA LEU A 121 1.53 9.12 1.45
C LEU A 121 1.53 7.64 1.84
N GLY A 122 2.48 7.23 2.65
CA GLY A 122 2.46 5.90 3.26
C GLY A 122 1.50 5.86 4.45
N PHE A 123 0.97 4.68 4.76
CA PHE A 123 0.06 4.45 5.87
C PHE A 123 0.66 3.50 6.90
N PHE A 124 0.75 3.95 8.15
CA PHE A 124 1.16 3.12 9.26
C PHE A 124 -0.08 2.65 10.02
N ILE A 125 -0.45 1.38 9.85
CA ILE A 125 -1.73 0.83 10.28
C ILE A 125 -1.55 0.03 11.58
N GLU A 126 -2.32 0.38 12.63
CA GLU A 126 -2.35 -0.29 13.93
C GLU A 126 -0.97 -0.32 14.63
N ASN A 127 -0.11 0.65 14.38
CA ASN A 127 1.29 0.63 14.85
C ASN A 127 2.02 -0.69 14.53
N LYS A 128 1.59 -1.38 13.49
CA LYS A 128 2.06 -2.73 13.13
C LYS A 128 2.48 -2.83 11.67
N LEU A 129 1.58 -2.52 10.73
CA LEU A 129 1.84 -2.62 9.31
C LEU A 129 2.30 -1.26 8.77
N TRP A 130 3.48 -1.21 8.21
CA TRP A 130 3.95 -0.09 7.40
C TRP A 130 3.73 -0.37 5.91
N TYR A 131 2.89 0.43 5.28
CA TYR A 131 2.59 0.43 3.86
C TYR A 131 3.08 1.73 3.23
N PRO A 132 4.30 1.78 2.65
CA PRO A 132 4.94 3.02 2.23
C PRO A 132 4.41 3.61 0.93
N GLY A 133 3.62 2.87 0.13
CA GLY A 133 3.36 3.22 -1.28
C GLY A 133 4.65 3.15 -2.09
N ASP A 134 4.84 4.07 -3.02
CA ASP A 134 5.97 4.11 -3.95
C ASP A 134 7.10 5.02 -3.47
N ALA A 135 7.53 4.78 -2.24
CA ALA A 135 8.64 5.50 -1.63
C ALA A 135 9.36 4.64 -0.57
N PHE A 136 10.62 4.93 -0.33
CA PHE A 136 11.41 4.35 0.76
C PHE A 136 11.43 5.29 1.98
N THR A 137 10.26 5.80 2.37
CA THR A 137 10.11 6.69 3.51
C THR A 137 10.37 5.95 4.83
N ASN A 138 11.30 6.48 5.66
CA ASN A 138 11.48 5.97 7.01
C ASN A 138 10.34 6.51 7.91
N PRO A 139 9.52 5.65 8.52
CA PRO A 139 8.44 6.09 9.40
C PRO A 139 8.95 6.59 10.77
N GLU A 140 10.28 6.57 11.01
CA GLU A 140 10.94 7.00 12.25
C GLU A 140 10.42 6.29 13.52
N ARG A 141 10.00 5.06 13.35
CA ARG A 141 9.51 4.20 14.44
C ARG A 141 9.72 2.72 14.10
N SER A 142 9.59 1.86 15.11
CA SER A 142 9.68 0.41 14.93
C SER A 142 8.58 -0.10 14.00
N VAL A 143 8.95 -0.91 13.02
CA VAL A 143 8.06 -1.58 12.08
C VAL A 143 7.98 -3.06 12.41
N GLU A 144 6.79 -3.58 12.65
CA GLU A 144 6.61 -5.02 12.86
C GLU A 144 6.47 -5.74 11.52
N VAL A 145 5.61 -5.22 10.65
CA VAL A 145 5.34 -5.80 9.33
C VAL A 145 5.55 -4.71 8.26
N LEU A 146 6.35 -5.01 7.25
CA LEU A 146 6.63 -4.12 6.13
C LEU A 146 6.02 -4.70 4.84
N ALA A 147 5.11 -3.95 4.21
CA ALA A 147 4.75 -4.16 2.82
C ALA A 147 5.87 -3.54 1.96
N LEU A 148 6.78 -4.38 1.47
CA LEU A 148 8.01 -3.94 0.79
C LEU A 148 7.78 -3.80 -0.71
N PRO A 149 7.86 -2.61 -1.31
CA PRO A 149 7.88 -2.48 -2.77
C PRO A 149 9.16 -3.10 -3.34
N VAL A 150 9.01 -4.02 -4.31
CA VAL A 150 10.12 -4.82 -4.83
C VAL A 150 10.41 -4.61 -6.31
N SER A 151 9.63 -3.79 -7.00
CA SER A 151 9.78 -3.48 -8.42
C SER A 151 9.23 -2.09 -8.72
N GLY A 152 9.72 -1.44 -9.75
CA GLY A 152 9.23 -0.15 -10.21
C GLY A 152 10.27 0.56 -11.06
N PRO A 153 9.89 1.52 -11.91
CA PRO A 153 10.83 2.31 -12.72
C PRO A 153 11.64 3.31 -11.88
N TRP A 154 11.29 3.47 -10.61
CA TRP A 154 11.87 4.42 -9.66
C TRP A 154 12.87 3.77 -8.68
N MET A 155 13.13 2.46 -8.80
CA MET A 155 13.93 1.73 -7.84
C MET A 155 14.78 0.62 -8.45
N LYS A 156 15.85 0.24 -7.73
CA LYS A 156 16.52 -1.05 -7.87
C LYS A 156 16.09 -1.99 -6.76
N LEU A 157 16.03 -3.29 -7.04
CA LEU A 157 15.68 -4.28 -6.01
C LEU A 157 16.65 -4.26 -4.80
N SER A 158 17.93 -3.89 -5.02
CA SER A 158 18.89 -3.70 -3.94
C SER A 158 18.49 -2.57 -2.98
N GLU A 159 17.91 -1.49 -3.49
CA GLU A 159 17.44 -0.37 -2.66
C GLU A 159 16.27 -0.78 -1.75
N ALA A 160 15.36 -1.64 -2.25
CA ALA A 160 14.31 -2.25 -1.43
C ALA A 160 14.88 -3.10 -0.29
N ILE A 161 15.90 -3.92 -0.60
CA ILE A 161 16.58 -4.75 0.39
C ILE A 161 17.28 -3.87 1.44
N ASP A 162 18.01 -2.84 1.00
CA ASP A 162 18.69 -1.88 1.90
C ASP A 162 17.69 -1.15 2.78
N TYR A 163 16.53 -0.78 2.23
CA TYR A 163 15.45 -0.17 2.99
C TYR A 163 14.89 -1.11 4.07
N ALA A 164 14.63 -2.38 3.74
CA ALA A 164 14.20 -3.35 4.73
C ALA A 164 15.25 -3.58 5.82
N LEU A 165 16.55 -3.62 5.45
CA LEU A 165 17.66 -3.73 6.40
C LEU A 165 17.78 -2.49 7.31
N LEU A 166 17.46 -1.31 6.80
CA LEU A 166 17.42 -0.07 7.59
C LEU A 166 16.29 -0.11 8.62
N LEU A 167 15.08 -0.47 8.21
CA LEU A 167 13.90 -0.48 9.08
C LEU A 167 13.87 -1.66 10.05
N LYS A 168 14.52 -2.77 9.71
CA LYS A 168 14.59 -4.01 10.52
C LYS A 168 13.21 -4.50 10.98
N PRO A 169 12.23 -4.67 10.08
CA PRO A 169 10.93 -5.21 10.47
C PRO A 169 11.08 -6.65 10.96
N LYS A 170 10.11 -7.14 11.74
CA LYS A 170 10.07 -8.57 12.09
C LYS A 170 9.75 -9.41 10.85
N LYS A 171 8.82 -8.92 10.02
CA LYS A 171 8.37 -9.56 8.79
C LYS A 171 8.31 -8.55 7.65
N ALA A 172 8.60 -8.99 6.44
CA ALA A 172 8.33 -8.24 5.22
C ALA A 172 7.66 -9.14 4.19
N PHE A 173 6.80 -8.56 3.36
CA PHE A 173 6.20 -9.25 2.22
C PHE A 173 6.19 -8.33 0.99
N PRO A 174 6.25 -8.91 -0.23
CA PRO A 174 6.38 -8.10 -1.44
C PRO A 174 5.07 -7.42 -1.83
N VAL A 175 5.17 -6.14 -2.21
CA VAL A 175 4.17 -5.38 -2.95
C VAL A 175 4.84 -4.74 -4.17
N HIS A 176 4.07 -4.13 -5.06
CA HIS A 176 4.56 -3.50 -6.30
C HIS A 176 5.34 -4.47 -7.20
N ASP A 177 4.83 -5.69 -7.35
CA ASP A 177 5.49 -6.79 -8.06
C ASP A 177 4.76 -7.22 -9.34
N GLY A 178 3.69 -6.54 -9.74
CA GLY A 178 2.85 -6.90 -10.90
C GLY A 178 3.55 -6.91 -12.25
N THR A 179 4.77 -6.41 -12.33
CA THR A 179 5.59 -6.42 -13.57
C THR A 179 6.78 -7.38 -13.52
N ARG A 180 7.02 -8.05 -12.38
CA ARG A 180 8.18 -8.95 -12.20
C ARG A 180 7.80 -10.22 -11.45
N PHE A 181 8.25 -11.36 -11.96
CA PHE A 181 8.11 -12.67 -11.33
C PHE A 181 9.47 -13.22 -10.87
N GLY A 182 9.47 -14.04 -9.83
CA GLY A 182 10.61 -14.83 -9.39
C GLY A 182 11.69 -14.04 -8.64
N SER A 183 12.57 -13.32 -9.33
CA SER A 183 13.70 -12.65 -8.70
C SER A 183 13.31 -11.59 -7.65
N ALA A 184 12.13 -10.96 -7.81
CA ALA A 184 11.61 -9.96 -6.87
C ALA A 184 11.22 -10.56 -5.51
N HIS A 185 11.01 -11.87 -5.46
CA HIS A 185 10.69 -12.58 -4.21
C HIS A 185 11.89 -13.36 -3.66
N VAL A 186 12.69 -13.98 -4.54
CA VAL A 186 13.79 -14.86 -4.13
C VAL A 186 14.96 -14.09 -3.55
N LEU A 187 15.37 -12.98 -4.16
CA LEU A 187 16.53 -12.22 -3.71
C LEU A 187 16.32 -11.54 -2.35
N PRO A 188 15.17 -10.87 -2.09
CA PRO A 188 14.89 -10.35 -0.76
C PRO A 188 14.89 -11.43 0.32
N ALA A 189 14.23 -12.57 0.11
CA ALA A 189 14.24 -13.69 1.05
C ALA A 189 15.67 -14.12 1.39
N LYS A 190 16.49 -14.35 0.35
CA LYS A 190 17.88 -14.81 0.52
C LYS A 190 18.76 -13.84 1.33
N VAL A 191 18.51 -12.53 1.24
CA VAL A 191 19.32 -11.52 1.92
C VAL A 191 18.76 -11.17 3.29
N LEU A 192 17.45 -11.08 3.45
CA LEU A 192 16.79 -10.60 4.67
C LEU A 192 16.70 -11.69 5.76
N GLU A 193 16.43 -12.95 5.38
CA GLU A 193 16.26 -14.03 6.36
C GLU A 193 17.53 -14.27 7.22
N PRO A 194 18.76 -14.26 6.69
CA PRO A 194 19.98 -14.37 7.51
C PRO A 194 20.17 -13.20 8.48
N GLN A 195 19.48 -12.08 8.27
CA GLN A 195 19.48 -10.90 9.14
C GLN A 195 18.36 -10.90 10.17
N GLY A 196 17.60 -12.00 10.27
CA GLY A 196 16.51 -12.17 11.23
C GLY A 196 15.18 -11.49 10.81
N ILE A 197 15.05 -11.10 9.55
CA ILE A 197 13.82 -10.55 8.97
C ILE A 197 13.12 -11.67 8.21
N GLU A 198 11.94 -12.11 8.68
CA GLU A 198 11.14 -13.10 7.97
C GLU A 198 10.57 -12.49 6.69
N PHE A 199 10.97 -13.00 5.53
CA PHE A 199 10.42 -12.57 4.25
C PHE A 199 9.30 -13.52 3.82
N VAL A 200 8.06 -13.08 4.01
CA VAL A 200 6.86 -13.86 3.69
C VAL A 200 6.53 -13.70 2.21
N VAL A 201 6.86 -14.68 1.39
CA VAL A 201 6.48 -14.67 -0.02
C VAL A 201 4.94 -14.71 -0.11
N MET A 202 4.36 -13.72 -0.76
CA MET A 202 2.93 -13.63 -1.05
C MET A 202 2.72 -13.35 -2.53
N ILE A 203 1.96 -14.20 -3.19
CA ILE A 203 1.49 -13.99 -4.56
C ILE A 203 0.02 -13.55 -4.56
N GLU A 204 -0.50 -13.19 -5.72
CA GLU A 204 -1.92 -12.84 -5.87
C GLU A 204 -2.84 -13.96 -5.36
N GLY A 205 -3.82 -13.59 -4.54
CA GLY A 205 -4.76 -14.51 -3.88
C GLY A 205 -4.29 -15.05 -2.53
N ASP A 206 -3.02 -14.92 -2.17
CA ASP A 206 -2.51 -15.38 -0.89
C ASP A 206 -3.04 -14.55 0.28
N SER A 207 -3.37 -15.23 1.38
CA SER A 207 -3.74 -14.60 2.66
C SER A 207 -2.81 -15.08 3.77
N ARG A 208 -2.40 -14.18 4.64
CA ARG A 208 -1.56 -14.48 5.83
C ARG A 208 -2.04 -13.69 7.05
N GLU A 209 -1.84 -14.30 8.19
CA GLU A 209 -1.98 -13.63 9.50
C GLU A 209 -0.65 -13.00 9.92
N PHE A 210 -0.70 -11.76 10.31
CA PHE A 210 0.43 -10.98 10.81
C PHE A 210 0.16 -10.39 12.18
#